data_bbb2741c6b98e139a5576f9d24ebe72a
#
_entry.id   bbb2741c6b98e139a5576f9d24ebe72a
#
_cell.length_a   1.000
_cell.length_b   1.000
_cell.length_c   1.000
_cell.angle_alpha   90.00
_cell.angle_beta   90.00
_cell.angle_gamma   90.00
#
_symmetry.space_group_name_H-M   'P 1'
#
loop_
_entity.id
_entity.type
_entity.pdbx_description
1 polymer ?
#
loop_
_entity_poly.entity_id
_entity_poly.type
_entity_poly.pdbx_seq_one_letter_code
_entity_poly.pdbx_strand_id
1 'polypeptide(L)'
;FLTESTSGTSFTNNGSSKIHTVELTTLTPNTRYYYRVVVGNYESYSELYDFITPPESSSEADFKIIAMSDMQRDNSNPNKFNEIIHDGVIDYISEEHSNDLAGELAMVLVTGDLVVTGTSYYQWQDHFFEPSEDLFSHVPLYPVFGNHEQNTDYYIKYFHLPDNGTPGYE
;
A
#
# COMPACT_ATOMS: atom_id res chain seq x y z
N PHE A 1 -6.68 20.93 -9.90
CA PHE A 1 -6.63 20.30 -11.24
C PHE A 1 -5.41 19.40 -11.29
N LEU A 2 -5.57 18.14 -11.76
CA LEU A 2 -4.44 17.29 -12.07
C LEU A 2 -3.75 17.86 -13.32
N THR A 3 -2.46 18.12 -13.23
CA THR A 3 -1.72 18.87 -14.28
C THR A 3 -0.89 17.98 -15.17
N GLU A 4 -0.63 16.74 -14.72
CA GLU A 4 0.24 15.81 -15.42
C GLU A 4 -0.42 14.44 -15.50
N SER A 5 -0.01 13.63 -16.48
CA SER A 5 -0.39 12.24 -16.60
C SER A 5 0.84 11.40 -16.95
N THR A 6 0.95 10.25 -16.34
CA THR A 6 1.95 9.24 -16.70
C THR A 6 1.26 7.91 -16.97
N SER A 7 1.84 7.13 -17.86
CA SER A 7 1.32 5.81 -18.20
C SER A 7 2.08 4.73 -17.45
N GLY A 8 1.36 3.75 -16.97
CA GLY A 8 1.94 2.55 -16.37
C GLY A 8 1.92 1.36 -17.32
N THR A 9 2.46 0.28 -16.84
CA THR A 9 2.37 -1.05 -17.44
C THR A 9 1.29 -1.87 -16.77
N SER A 10 0.79 -2.89 -17.46
CA SER A 10 -0.15 -3.83 -16.87
C SER A 10 0.15 -5.26 -17.31
N PHE A 11 -0.06 -6.20 -16.42
CA PHE A 11 0.04 -7.62 -16.74
C PHE A 11 -1.09 -8.41 -16.07
N THR A 12 -1.37 -9.59 -16.62
CA THR A 12 -2.43 -10.45 -16.09
C THR A 12 -2.03 -11.03 -14.74
N ASN A 13 -2.90 -10.86 -13.77
CA ASN A 13 -2.75 -11.39 -12.43
C ASN A 13 -3.44 -12.75 -12.29
N ASN A 14 -4.78 -12.74 -12.36
CA ASN A 14 -5.60 -13.94 -12.26
C ASN A 14 -6.87 -13.78 -13.11
N GLY A 15 -7.10 -14.70 -14.05
CA GLY A 15 -8.23 -14.61 -14.98
C GLY A 15 -8.21 -13.31 -15.79
N SER A 16 -9.23 -12.47 -15.64
CA SER A 16 -9.31 -11.14 -16.25
C SER A 16 -8.70 -10.03 -15.40
N SER A 17 -8.33 -10.30 -14.16
CA SER A 17 -7.71 -9.34 -13.26
C SER A 17 -6.30 -8.96 -13.74
N LYS A 18 -5.94 -7.71 -13.54
CA LYS A 18 -4.63 -7.17 -13.91
C LYS A 18 -4.01 -6.42 -12.74
N ILE A 19 -2.69 -6.43 -12.72
CA ILE A 19 -1.88 -5.53 -11.89
C ILE A 19 -1.41 -4.39 -12.78
N HIS A 20 -1.50 -3.19 -12.27
CA HIS A 20 -1.02 -1.98 -12.93
C HIS A 20 0.12 -1.39 -12.12
N THR A 21 1.23 -1.13 -12.78
CA THR A 21 2.41 -0.50 -12.18
C THR A 21 2.69 0.83 -12.87
N VAL A 22 2.79 1.87 -12.07
CA VAL A 22 3.09 3.22 -12.54
C VAL A 22 4.29 3.74 -11.74
N GLU A 23 5.35 4.09 -12.44
CA GLU A 23 6.51 4.73 -11.84
C GLU A 23 6.33 6.26 -11.88
N LEU A 24 6.44 6.90 -10.72
CA LEU A 24 6.43 8.35 -10.59
C LEU A 24 7.86 8.84 -10.37
N THR A 25 8.38 9.63 -11.31
CA THR A 25 9.77 10.12 -11.28
C THR A 25 9.81 11.64 -11.13
N THR A 26 10.98 12.16 -10.81
CA THR A 26 11.22 13.62 -10.70
C THR A 26 10.34 14.36 -9.68
N LEU A 27 9.87 13.63 -8.68
CA LEU A 27 9.09 14.25 -7.60
C LEU A 27 9.97 15.12 -6.71
N THR A 28 9.41 16.24 -6.27
CA THR A 28 10.07 17.13 -5.31
C THR A 28 9.97 16.55 -3.91
N PRO A 29 11.05 16.50 -3.12
CA PRO A 29 10.99 16.05 -1.74
C PRO A 29 10.04 16.87 -0.86
N ASN A 30 9.53 16.25 0.20
CA ASN A 30 8.63 16.86 1.18
C ASN A 30 7.44 17.62 0.54
N THR A 31 6.83 17.02 -0.48
CA THR A 31 5.78 17.65 -1.28
C THR A 31 4.57 16.74 -1.36
N ARG A 32 3.38 17.31 -1.16
CA ARG A 32 2.11 16.61 -1.31
C ARG A 32 1.73 16.54 -2.78
N TYR A 33 1.45 15.33 -3.25
CA TYR A 33 0.93 15.04 -4.58
C TYR A 33 -0.46 14.45 -4.48
N TYR A 34 -1.32 14.85 -5.41
CA TYR A 34 -2.66 14.27 -5.56
C TYR A 34 -2.71 13.43 -6.83
N TYR A 35 -3.35 12.28 -6.75
CA TYR A 35 -3.42 11.39 -7.90
C TYR A 35 -4.78 10.71 -8.06
N ARG A 36 -5.04 10.25 -9.25
CA ARG A 36 -6.13 9.34 -9.61
C ARG A 36 -5.61 8.25 -10.52
N VAL A 37 -6.16 7.07 -10.37
CA VAL A 37 -5.94 5.97 -11.29
C VAL A 37 -7.03 5.97 -12.34
N VAL A 38 -6.63 5.89 -13.61
CA VAL A 38 -7.54 5.81 -14.76
C VAL A 38 -7.28 4.52 -15.49
N VAL A 39 -8.33 3.72 -15.67
CA VAL A 39 -8.25 2.44 -16.40
C VAL A 39 -9.12 2.54 -17.65
N GLY A 40 -8.54 2.16 -18.81
CA GLY A 40 -9.24 2.21 -20.10
C GLY A 40 -9.28 3.61 -20.71
N ASN A 41 -10.40 3.95 -21.35
CA ASN A 41 -10.53 5.17 -22.16
C ASN A 41 -11.07 6.38 -21.38
N TYR A 42 -10.61 6.61 -20.15
CA TYR A 42 -11.04 7.73 -19.30
C TYR A 42 -12.51 7.70 -18.82
N GLU A 43 -13.15 6.55 -18.90
CA GLU A 43 -14.55 6.41 -18.45
C GLU A 43 -14.69 5.95 -16.99
N SER A 44 -13.59 5.51 -16.38
CA SER A 44 -13.54 5.08 -14.97
C SER A 44 -12.27 5.59 -14.31
N TYR A 45 -12.42 6.31 -13.20
CA TYR A 45 -11.32 6.78 -12.36
C TYR A 45 -11.57 6.43 -10.91
N SER A 46 -10.47 6.22 -10.17
CA SER A 46 -10.52 6.12 -8.72
C SER A 46 -11.02 7.43 -8.08
N GLU A 47 -11.26 7.37 -6.78
CA GLU A 47 -11.31 8.56 -5.95
C GLU A 47 -10.02 9.39 -6.07
N LEU A 48 -10.00 10.57 -5.52
CA LEU A 48 -8.82 11.42 -5.44
C LEU A 48 -8.04 11.05 -4.19
N TYR A 49 -6.86 10.49 -4.40
CA TYR A 49 -5.92 10.14 -3.34
C TYR A 49 -4.77 11.14 -3.28
N ASP A 50 -4.00 11.09 -2.21
CA ASP A 50 -2.80 11.89 -2.05
C ASP A 50 -1.70 11.12 -1.31
N PHE A 51 -0.47 11.60 -1.44
CA PHE A 51 0.67 11.16 -0.65
C PHE A 51 1.67 12.29 -0.50
N ILE A 52 2.58 12.16 0.47
CA ILE A 52 3.69 13.09 0.64
C ILE A 52 5.00 12.36 0.34
N THR A 53 5.84 12.97 -0.50
CA THR A 53 7.18 12.45 -0.76
C THR A 53 8.06 12.60 0.48
N PRO A 54 9.01 11.67 0.73
CA PRO A 54 9.92 11.78 1.86
C PRO A 54 10.73 13.08 1.77
N PRO A 55 11.20 13.60 2.91
CA PRO A 55 12.11 14.73 2.93
C PRO A 55 13.46 14.36 2.33
N GLU A 56 14.29 15.38 2.07
CA GLU A 56 15.69 15.17 1.70
C GLU A 56 16.41 14.33 2.77
N SER A 57 17.36 13.49 2.35
CA SER A 57 18.10 12.60 3.25
C SER A 57 18.93 13.32 4.32
N SER A 58 19.21 14.61 4.12
CA SER A 58 19.89 15.49 5.07
C SER A 58 18.93 16.20 6.03
N SER A 59 17.63 15.99 5.91
CA SER A 59 16.63 16.62 6.78
C SER A 59 16.66 16.02 8.18
N GLU A 60 16.51 16.86 9.19
CA GLU A 60 16.32 16.48 10.59
C GLU A 60 14.83 16.50 10.99
N ALA A 61 13.93 16.47 10.02
CA ALA A 61 12.48 16.46 10.29
C ALA A 61 12.05 15.16 10.99
N ASP A 62 11.22 15.31 12.00
CA ASP A 62 10.57 14.17 12.65
C ASP A 62 9.59 13.50 11.69
N PHE A 63 9.42 12.20 11.84
CA PHE A 63 8.44 11.42 11.09
C PHE A 63 7.84 10.31 11.95
N LYS A 64 6.62 9.90 11.62
CA LYS A 64 5.94 8.79 12.28
C LYS A 64 5.86 7.60 11.31
N ILE A 65 6.08 6.43 11.84
CA ILE A 65 5.88 5.16 11.13
C ILE A 65 4.98 4.25 11.96
N ILE A 66 4.27 3.37 11.28
CA ILE A 66 3.58 2.24 11.90
C ILE A 66 4.34 0.98 11.53
N ALA A 67 4.57 0.13 12.51
CA ALA A 67 5.10 -1.22 12.30
C ALA A 67 4.09 -2.24 12.85
N MET A 68 3.71 -3.20 12.04
CA MET A 68 2.76 -4.24 12.41
C MET A 68 3.12 -5.58 11.79
N SER A 69 2.52 -6.67 12.28
CA SER A 69 2.73 -8.03 11.82
C SER A 69 1.50 -8.88 12.09
N ASP A 70 1.45 -10.07 11.45
CA ASP A 70 0.44 -11.08 11.77
C ASP A 70 -1.01 -10.56 11.66
N MET A 71 -1.27 -9.74 10.64
CA MET A 71 -2.55 -9.08 10.45
C MET A 71 -3.59 -9.96 9.75
N GLN A 72 -3.16 -11.11 9.23
CA GLN A 72 -4.03 -12.03 8.52
C GLN A 72 -5.26 -12.39 9.34
N ARG A 73 -6.39 -12.53 8.66
CA ARG A 73 -7.63 -13.00 9.28
C ARG A 73 -7.42 -14.38 9.91
N ASP A 74 -8.10 -14.65 10.99
CA ASP A 74 -8.21 -16.00 11.55
C ASP A 74 -9.68 -16.39 11.79
N ASN A 75 -9.92 -17.64 12.13
CA ASN A 75 -11.28 -18.14 12.34
C ASN A 75 -11.96 -17.55 13.60
N SER A 76 -11.19 -17.07 14.55
CA SER A 76 -11.69 -16.45 15.77
C SER A 76 -11.99 -14.96 15.59
N ASN A 77 -11.26 -14.30 14.69
CA ASN A 77 -11.50 -12.90 14.32
C ASN A 77 -11.40 -12.69 12.80
N PRO A 78 -12.51 -12.87 12.06
CA PRO A 78 -12.53 -12.67 10.61
C PRO A 78 -12.40 -11.18 10.20
N ASN A 79 -12.60 -10.26 11.12
CA ASN A 79 -12.48 -8.82 10.89
C ASN A 79 -11.15 -8.23 11.36
N LYS A 80 -10.26 -9.02 11.90
CA LYS A 80 -9.01 -8.59 12.53
C LYS A 80 -8.25 -7.54 11.72
N PHE A 81 -8.05 -7.77 10.43
CA PHE A 81 -7.32 -6.84 9.60
C PHE A 81 -8.05 -5.49 9.45
N ASN A 82 -9.35 -5.53 9.19
CA ASN A 82 -10.17 -4.33 9.10
C ASN A 82 -10.16 -3.52 10.41
N GLU A 83 -10.28 -4.19 11.56
CA GLU A 83 -10.19 -3.55 12.88
C GLU A 83 -8.82 -2.91 13.11
N ILE A 84 -7.73 -3.56 12.72
CA ILE A 84 -6.38 -2.97 12.84
C ILE A 84 -6.26 -1.71 11.99
N ILE A 85 -6.71 -1.74 10.75
CA ILE A 85 -6.58 -0.61 9.82
C ILE A 85 -7.52 0.54 10.22
N HIS A 86 -8.81 0.26 10.39
CA HIS A 86 -9.80 1.33 10.63
C HIS A 86 -9.83 1.74 12.10
N ASP A 87 -10.19 0.83 13.00
CA ASP A 87 -10.36 1.18 14.43
C ASP A 87 -9.00 1.44 15.12
N GLY A 88 -7.94 0.77 14.66
CA GLY A 88 -6.60 0.93 15.22
C GLY A 88 -5.82 2.11 14.64
N VAL A 89 -5.63 2.15 13.31
CA VAL A 89 -4.73 3.12 12.68
C VAL A 89 -5.48 4.41 12.30
N ILE A 90 -6.52 4.29 11.49
CA ILE A 90 -7.21 5.45 10.91
C ILE A 90 -7.92 6.25 12.00
N ASP A 91 -8.67 5.58 12.88
CA ASP A 91 -9.37 6.25 13.97
C ASP A 91 -8.40 6.89 14.95
N TYR A 92 -7.31 6.20 15.32
CA TYR A 92 -6.29 6.78 16.20
C TYR A 92 -5.67 8.07 15.60
N ILE A 93 -5.30 8.04 14.32
CA ILE A 93 -4.73 9.23 13.66
C ILE A 93 -5.78 10.35 13.60
N SER A 94 -7.02 10.02 13.30
CA SER A 94 -8.14 10.95 13.19
C SER A 94 -8.47 11.64 14.53
N GLU A 95 -8.46 10.89 15.62
CA GLU A 95 -8.83 11.38 16.96
C GLU A 95 -7.69 12.13 17.64
N GLU A 96 -6.45 11.64 17.54
CA GLU A 96 -5.31 12.14 18.32
C GLU A 96 -4.47 13.17 17.55
N HIS A 97 -4.59 13.24 16.23
CA HIS A 97 -3.76 14.09 15.39
C HIS A 97 -4.58 14.93 14.41
N SER A 98 -4.86 14.37 13.24
CA SER A 98 -5.66 15.02 12.20
C SER A 98 -6.22 13.97 11.24
N ASN A 99 -7.21 14.33 10.45
CA ASN A 99 -7.74 13.46 9.38
C ASN A 99 -6.80 13.46 8.14
N ASP A 100 -5.51 13.60 8.33
CA ASP A 100 -4.52 13.72 7.28
C ASP A 100 -3.50 12.58 7.37
N LEU A 101 -3.87 11.40 6.88
CA LEU A 101 -3.03 10.20 6.92
C LEU A 101 -1.67 10.42 6.25
N ALA A 102 -1.65 11.03 5.07
CA ALA A 102 -0.42 11.31 4.33
C ALA A 102 0.48 12.34 5.04
N GLY A 103 -0.11 13.27 5.79
CA GLY A 103 0.64 14.28 6.56
C GLY A 103 1.17 13.73 7.88
N GLU A 104 0.51 12.75 8.46
CA GLU A 104 0.86 12.21 9.77
C GLU A 104 1.79 10.99 9.69
N LEU A 105 1.68 10.18 8.64
CA LEU A 105 2.41 8.93 8.52
C LEU A 105 3.35 8.94 7.32
N ALA A 106 4.63 8.69 7.57
CA ALA A 106 5.63 8.57 6.52
C ALA A 106 5.56 7.22 5.79
N MET A 107 5.30 6.15 6.52
CA MET A 107 5.19 4.80 5.96
C MET A 107 4.58 3.80 6.96
N VAL A 108 4.17 2.67 6.43
CA VAL A 108 3.78 1.48 7.19
C VAL A 108 4.74 0.33 6.87
N LEU A 109 5.31 -0.27 7.91
CA LEU A 109 6.14 -1.48 7.80
C LEU A 109 5.31 -2.69 8.25
N VAL A 110 5.26 -3.72 7.42
CA VAL A 110 4.57 -4.97 7.75
C VAL A 110 5.55 -6.14 7.66
N THR A 111 5.80 -6.78 8.80
CA THR A 111 6.82 -7.83 8.90
C THR A 111 6.29 -9.24 8.64
N GLY A 112 5.39 -9.37 7.68
CA GLY A 112 4.88 -10.64 7.17
C GLY A 112 3.48 -11.00 7.67
N ASP A 113 2.99 -12.13 7.17
CA ASP A 113 1.68 -12.69 7.46
C ASP A 113 0.52 -11.73 7.15
N LEU A 114 0.51 -11.23 5.90
CA LEU A 114 -0.52 -10.33 5.38
C LEU A 114 -1.82 -11.08 5.10
N VAL A 115 -1.72 -12.34 4.63
CA VAL A 115 -2.85 -13.22 4.33
C VAL A 115 -2.62 -14.60 4.93
N VAL A 116 -3.68 -15.36 5.15
CA VAL A 116 -3.57 -16.75 5.71
C VAL A 116 -2.95 -17.72 4.71
N THR A 117 -3.25 -17.54 3.42
CA THR A 117 -2.78 -18.43 2.35
C THR A 117 -2.32 -17.60 1.17
N GLY A 118 -1.02 -17.41 1.04
CA GLY A 118 -0.41 -16.57 0.01
C GLY A 118 -0.70 -17.00 -1.42
N THR A 119 -1.03 -18.29 -1.67
CA THR A 119 -1.45 -18.79 -2.99
C THR A 119 -2.91 -18.46 -3.35
N SER A 120 -3.69 -17.92 -2.42
CA SER A 120 -5.10 -17.60 -2.63
C SER A 120 -5.28 -16.19 -3.17
N TYR A 121 -5.58 -16.05 -4.46
CA TYR A 121 -5.95 -14.77 -5.06
C TYR A 121 -7.06 -14.04 -4.30
N TYR A 122 -8.11 -14.77 -3.92
CA TYR A 122 -9.24 -14.23 -3.17
C TYR A 122 -8.80 -13.55 -1.86
N GLN A 123 -7.89 -14.19 -1.10
CA GLN A 123 -7.44 -13.62 0.16
C GLN A 123 -6.64 -12.34 -0.03
N TRP A 124 -5.85 -12.24 -1.09
CA TRP A 124 -5.17 -10.99 -1.40
C TRP A 124 -6.15 -9.85 -1.70
N GLN A 125 -7.23 -10.13 -2.43
CA GLN A 125 -8.22 -9.09 -2.76
C GLN A 125 -9.06 -8.72 -1.55
N ASP A 126 -9.79 -9.69 -0.98
CA ASP A 126 -10.84 -9.44 0.01
C ASP A 126 -10.33 -9.35 1.45
N HIS A 127 -9.14 -9.90 1.73
CA HIS A 127 -8.61 -9.91 3.09
C HIS A 127 -7.47 -8.93 3.31
N PHE A 128 -6.85 -8.44 2.24
CA PHE A 128 -5.74 -7.52 2.34
C PHE A 128 -6.01 -6.20 1.59
N PHE A 129 -6.16 -6.21 0.26
CA PHE A 129 -6.24 -4.96 -0.50
C PHE A 129 -7.51 -4.16 -0.20
N GLU A 130 -8.69 -4.80 -0.25
CA GLU A 130 -9.97 -4.12 -0.01
C GLU A 130 -10.01 -3.44 1.38
N PRO A 131 -9.75 -4.14 2.51
CA PRO A 131 -9.81 -3.50 3.83
C PRO A 131 -8.68 -2.51 4.12
N SER A 132 -7.65 -2.44 3.30
CA SER A 132 -6.52 -1.52 3.49
C SER A 132 -6.48 -0.34 2.52
N GLU A 133 -7.43 -0.25 1.60
CA GLU A 133 -7.45 0.78 0.56
C GLU A 133 -7.40 2.19 1.16
N ASP A 134 -8.20 2.46 2.18
CA ASP A 134 -8.29 3.77 2.83
C ASP A 134 -6.97 4.22 3.49
N LEU A 135 -6.09 3.30 3.83
CA LEU A 135 -4.78 3.63 4.38
C LEU A 135 -3.70 3.68 3.30
N PHE A 136 -3.57 2.61 2.51
CA PHE A 136 -2.45 2.47 1.58
C PHE A 136 -2.61 3.26 0.27
N SER A 137 -3.76 3.87 0.04
CA SER A 137 -3.91 4.91 -0.99
C SER A 137 -3.21 6.22 -0.63
N HIS A 138 -2.88 6.42 0.64
CA HIS A 138 -2.28 7.66 1.16
C HIS A 138 -0.88 7.46 1.74
N VAL A 139 -0.60 6.27 2.28
CA VAL A 139 0.63 6.00 3.03
C VAL A 139 1.40 4.86 2.38
N PRO A 140 2.70 5.04 2.07
CA PRO A 140 3.52 3.99 1.48
C PRO A 140 3.61 2.74 2.37
N LEU A 141 3.44 1.57 1.75
CA LEU A 141 3.55 0.27 2.39
C LEU A 141 4.88 -0.39 2.04
N TYR A 142 5.59 -0.87 3.06
CA TYR A 142 6.82 -1.66 2.93
C TYR A 142 6.62 -3.02 3.61
N PRO A 143 6.12 -4.03 2.90
CA PRO A 143 5.90 -5.35 3.46
C PRO A 143 7.15 -6.23 3.34
N VAL A 144 7.25 -7.19 4.25
CA VAL A 144 8.10 -8.37 4.11
C VAL A 144 7.18 -9.58 4.07
N PHE A 145 7.48 -10.62 3.33
CA PHE A 145 6.66 -11.82 3.35
C PHE A 145 6.93 -12.67 4.60
N GLY A 146 5.87 -13.26 5.14
CA GLY A 146 5.91 -14.20 6.24
C GLY A 146 5.78 -15.65 5.77
N ASN A 147 5.63 -16.55 6.72
CA ASN A 147 5.45 -17.96 6.39
C ASN A 147 4.08 -18.28 5.75
N HIS A 148 3.08 -17.44 5.97
CA HIS A 148 1.75 -17.56 5.36
C HIS A 148 1.72 -17.18 3.89
N GLU A 149 2.54 -16.25 3.44
CA GLU A 149 2.70 -15.92 2.03
C GLU A 149 3.39 -17.03 1.24
N GLN A 150 4.16 -17.90 1.90
CA GLN A 150 4.79 -19.08 1.30
C GLN A 150 5.68 -18.79 0.09
N ASN A 151 6.28 -17.61 0.04
CA ASN A 151 7.10 -17.15 -1.08
C ASN A 151 6.37 -17.31 -2.44
N THR A 152 5.11 -16.87 -2.49
CA THR A 152 4.27 -17.06 -3.67
C THR A 152 4.49 -15.97 -4.72
N ASP A 153 4.19 -16.33 -5.97
CA ASP A 153 4.22 -15.39 -7.09
C ASP A 153 3.35 -14.14 -6.85
N TYR A 154 2.26 -14.25 -6.06
CA TYR A 154 1.40 -13.10 -5.79
C TYR A 154 2.12 -12.02 -5.02
N TYR A 155 2.84 -12.34 -3.96
CA TYR A 155 3.60 -11.36 -3.21
C TYR A 155 4.59 -10.60 -4.11
N ILE A 156 5.38 -11.34 -4.88
CA ILE A 156 6.39 -10.76 -5.79
C ILE A 156 5.73 -9.90 -6.88
N LYS A 157 4.55 -10.27 -7.36
CA LYS A 157 3.81 -9.50 -8.36
C LYS A 157 3.18 -8.21 -7.82
N TYR A 158 2.75 -8.22 -6.55
CA TYR A 158 2.06 -7.07 -5.98
C TYR A 158 3.00 -5.99 -5.45
N PHE A 159 4.17 -6.37 -4.95
CA PHE A 159 5.06 -5.44 -4.27
C PHE A 159 6.37 -5.23 -5.03
N HIS A 160 6.56 -4.00 -5.51
CA HIS A 160 7.79 -3.54 -6.11
C HIS A 160 8.62 -2.82 -5.05
N LEU A 161 9.39 -3.59 -4.30
CA LEU A 161 10.24 -3.05 -3.24
C LEU A 161 11.57 -2.53 -3.82
N PRO A 162 12.26 -1.61 -3.12
CA PRO A 162 13.56 -1.13 -3.55
C PRO A 162 14.55 -2.29 -3.74
N ASP A 163 15.22 -2.30 -4.88
CA ASP A 163 16.28 -3.27 -5.15
C ASP A 163 17.45 -3.07 -4.17
N ASN A 164 17.72 -4.08 -3.38
CA ASN A 164 18.85 -4.10 -2.45
C ASN A 164 20.04 -4.95 -2.97
N GLY A 165 19.95 -5.41 -4.21
CA GLY A 165 20.97 -6.26 -4.84
C GLY A 165 20.98 -7.71 -4.36
N THR A 166 19.94 -8.15 -3.62
CA THR A 166 19.81 -9.56 -3.19
C THR A 166 18.92 -10.30 -4.18
N PRO A 167 19.45 -11.27 -4.96
CA PRO A 167 18.65 -12.00 -5.94
C PRO A 167 17.43 -12.69 -5.30
N GLY A 168 16.25 -12.51 -5.90
CA GLY A 168 14.99 -13.10 -5.46
C GLY A 168 14.22 -12.30 -4.41
N TYR A 169 14.68 -11.09 -4.11
CA TYR A 169 14.00 -10.12 -3.23
C TYR A 169 13.84 -8.75 -3.92
N GLU A 170 13.85 -8.76 -5.24
CA GLU A 170 13.64 -7.61 -6.11
C GLU A 170 12.15 -7.38 -6.36
#